data_18df4300402c8f20454fe4c3710ba415
#
_entry.id   18df4300402c8f20454fe4c3710ba415
#
_cell.length_a   1.000
_cell.length_b   1.000
_cell.length_c   1.000
_cell.angle_alpha   90.00
_cell.angle_beta   90.00
_cell.angle_gamma   90.00
#
_symmetry.space_group_name_H-M   'P 1'
#
loop_
_entity.id
_entity.type
_entity.pdbx_description
1 polymer ?
#
loop_
_entity_poly.entity_id
_entity_poly.type
_entity_poly.pdbx_seq_one_letter_code
_entity_poly.pdbx_strand_id
1 'polypeptide(L)'
;MDFQGLRVLVTGGAGQIGSHLVAALVAHGAQVRVADNLWRGKRSHLAPGGQPLIDMDRDFHAVDLTDPAACQRVCADCDLVYHLADVVAGINYVFGNQFSLFNTNLRIDANMLAAAVATRVPRYVYVGTACSYPAAMSVPGADGSTPLFREGDVYPAQPESSYGWSKLMGEYQAELAMNEGLLQVGLLRFHNVYGPHCEMSPERSQVIPSLIRKALQ
;
A
#
# COMPACT_ATOMS: atom_id res chain seq x y z
N MET A 1 -1.71 -9.71 -18.76
CA MET A 1 -3.13 -9.52 -18.35
C MET A 1 -3.65 -8.33 -19.14
N ASP A 2 -4.77 -8.47 -19.77
CA ASP A 2 -5.44 -7.36 -20.43
C ASP A 2 -6.28 -6.62 -19.38
N PHE A 3 -6.11 -5.31 -19.27
CA PHE A 3 -6.84 -4.45 -18.33
C PHE A 3 -8.03 -3.74 -18.99
N GLN A 4 -8.20 -3.91 -20.30
CA GLN A 4 -9.24 -3.22 -21.05
C GLN A 4 -10.63 -3.45 -20.44
N GLY A 5 -11.27 -2.39 -19.99
CA GLY A 5 -12.60 -2.39 -19.41
C GLY A 5 -12.72 -2.97 -17.99
N LEU A 6 -11.65 -3.51 -17.38
CA LEU A 6 -11.69 -3.99 -16.00
C LEU A 6 -11.92 -2.82 -15.03
N ARG A 7 -12.77 -3.03 -14.05
CA ARG A 7 -13.00 -2.10 -12.94
C ARG A 7 -11.99 -2.39 -11.82
N VAL A 8 -11.03 -1.50 -11.66
CA VAL A 8 -9.90 -1.67 -10.74
C VAL A 8 -9.97 -0.65 -9.63
N LEU A 9 -10.02 -1.11 -8.38
CA LEU A 9 -9.86 -0.26 -7.21
C LEU A 9 -8.36 -0.15 -6.85
N VAL A 10 -7.88 1.09 -6.66
CA VAL A 10 -6.57 1.38 -6.11
C VAL A 10 -6.76 2.15 -4.79
N THR A 11 -6.52 1.49 -3.65
CA THR A 11 -6.49 2.20 -2.37
C THR A 11 -5.14 2.87 -2.16
N GLY A 12 -5.10 4.05 -1.52
CA GLY A 12 -3.88 4.86 -1.47
C GLY A 12 -3.47 5.40 -2.85
N GLY A 13 -4.45 5.50 -3.78
CA GLY A 13 -4.20 5.84 -5.18
C GLY A 13 -3.75 7.28 -5.43
N ALA A 14 -3.92 8.19 -4.47
CA ALA A 14 -3.38 9.56 -4.54
C ALA A 14 -1.96 9.67 -3.94
N GLY A 15 -1.41 8.57 -3.39
CA GLY A 15 -0.05 8.47 -2.86
C GLY A 15 1.00 8.35 -3.96
N GLN A 16 2.28 8.24 -3.54
CA GLN A 16 3.42 8.12 -4.44
C GLN A 16 3.28 6.91 -5.40
N ILE A 17 3.18 5.71 -4.86
CA ILE A 17 3.11 4.49 -5.68
C ILE A 17 1.77 4.39 -6.39
N GLY A 18 0.68 4.64 -5.65
CA GLY A 18 -0.68 4.51 -6.16
C GLY A 18 -0.96 5.39 -7.36
N SER A 19 -0.50 6.65 -7.37
CA SER A 19 -0.76 7.56 -8.49
C SER A 19 -0.07 7.12 -9.80
N HIS A 20 1.13 6.53 -9.71
CA HIS A 20 1.80 5.96 -10.87
C HIS A 20 1.11 4.67 -11.36
N LEU A 21 0.63 3.85 -10.42
CA LEU A 21 -0.18 2.67 -10.76
C LEU A 21 -1.50 3.06 -11.45
N VAL A 22 -2.20 4.08 -10.93
CA VAL A 22 -3.42 4.62 -11.54
C VAL A 22 -3.14 5.05 -12.98
N ALA A 23 -2.07 5.84 -13.20
CA ALA A 23 -1.69 6.28 -14.54
C ALA A 23 -1.42 5.10 -15.49
N ALA A 24 -0.71 4.09 -15.04
CA ALA A 24 -0.43 2.89 -15.83
C ALA A 24 -1.71 2.10 -16.14
N LEU A 25 -2.59 1.90 -15.17
CA LEU A 25 -3.85 1.16 -15.36
C LEU A 25 -4.78 1.87 -16.35
N VAL A 26 -4.92 3.20 -16.23
CA VAL A 26 -5.71 4.01 -17.17
C VAL A 26 -5.12 3.92 -18.58
N ALA A 27 -3.80 4.02 -18.73
CA ALA A 27 -3.14 3.89 -20.02
C ALA A 27 -3.35 2.50 -20.67
N HIS A 28 -3.62 1.46 -19.86
CA HIS A 28 -3.94 0.11 -20.34
C HIS A 28 -5.45 -0.16 -20.41
N GLY A 29 -6.29 0.87 -20.37
CA GLY A 29 -7.73 0.80 -20.61
C GLY A 29 -8.57 0.33 -19.42
N ALA A 30 -8.03 0.31 -18.19
CA ALA A 30 -8.82 0.03 -17.01
C ALA A 30 -9.75 1.21 -16.64
N GLN A 31 -10.89 0.88 -16.05
CA GLN A 31 -11.76 1.82 -15.34
C GLN A 31 -11.30 1.88 -13.88
N VAL A 32 -10.56 2.92 -13.52
CA VAL A 32 -9.91 2.98 -12.22
C VAL A 32 -10.73 3.78 -11.22
N ARG A 33 -11.04 3.14 -10.08
CA ARG A 33 -11.57 3.79 -8.88
C ARG A 33 -10.44 3.99 -7.89
N VAL A 34 -10.37 5.15 -7.25
CA VAL A 34 -9.38 5.50 -6.23
C VAL A 34 -10.05 5.72 -4.88
N ALA A 35 -9.51 5.11 -3.83
CA ALA A 35 -9.89 5.37 -2.44
C ALA A 35 -8.65 5.89 -1.68
N ASP A 36 -8.72 7.10 -1.12
CA ASP A 36 -7.63 7.74 -0.41
C ASP A 36 -8.17 8.75 0.61
N ASN A 37 -7.62 8.80 1.82
CA ASN A 37 -8.02 9.80 2.82
C ASN A 37 -7.20 11.08 2.76
N LEU A 38 -6.26 11.16 1.82
CA LEU A 38 -5.36 12.29 1.59
C LEU A 38 -4.42 12.60 2.78
N TRP A 39 -4.17 11.62 3.66
CA TRP A 39 -3.23 11.79 4.76
C TRP A 39 -1.79 12.09 4.28
N ARG A 40 -1.36 11.46 3.18
CA ARG A 40 -0.12 11.75 2.44
C ARG A 40 -0.34 12.01 0.96
N GLY A 41 -1.37 11.40 0.39
CA GLY A 41 -1.77 11.55 -1.00
C GLY A 41 -2.24 12.98 -1.31
N LYS A 42 -2.14 13.34 -2.57
CA LYS A 42 -2.65 14.64 -3.08
C LYS A 42 -3.45 14.40 -4.34
N ARG A 43 -4.60 15.06 -4.46
CA ARG A 43 -5.43 15.01 -5.69
C ARG A 43 -4.64 15.41 -6.94
N SER A 44 -3.70 16.35 -6.81
CA SER A 44 -2.83 16.77 -7.91
C SER A 44 -1.96 15.66 -8.49
N HIS A 45 -1.66 14.61 -7.74
CA HIS A 45 -0.92 13.45 -8.26
C HIS A 45 -1.73 12.64 -9.29
N LEU A 46 -3.06 12.78 -9.27
CA LEU A 46 -3.98 12.16 -10.22
C LEU A 46 -4.34 13.09 -11.39
N ALA A 47 -3.69 14.26 -11.50
CA ALA A 47 -3.91 15.23 -12.57
C ALA A 47 -2.57 15.78 -13.10
N PRO A 48 -1.70 14.93 -13.69
CA PRO A 48 -0.43 15.36 -14.24
C PRO A 48 -0.65 16.41 -15.35
N GLY A 49 0.09 17.51 -15.28
CA GLY A 49 -0.11 18.64 -16.23
C GLY A 49 -1.48 19.30 -16.15
N GLY A 50 -2.23 19.09 -15.04
CA GLY A 50 -3.59 19.63 -14.86
C GLY A 50 -4.69 18.80 -15.52
N GLN A 51 -4.36 17.68 -16.17
CA GLN A 51 -5.31 16.78 -16.82
C GLN A 51 -5.65 15.60 -15.91
N PRO A 52 -6.89 15.45 -15.41
CA PRO A 52 -7.27 14.34 -14.55
C PRO A 52 -7.14 12.98 -15.26
N LEU A 53 -6.54 12.01 -14.60
CA LEU A 53 -6.41 10.63 -15.09
C LEU A 53 -7.73 9.86 -15.01
N ILE A 54 -8.59 10.23 -14.07
CA ILE A 54 -9.89 9.62 -13.79
C ILE A 54 -10.94 10.73 -13.63
N ASP A 55 -12.21 10.37 -13.67
CA ASP A 55 -13.29 11.28 -13.28
C ASP A 55 -13.23 11.52 -11.76
N MET A 56 -12.82 12.73 -11.37
CA MET A 56 -12.56 13.08 -9.97
C MET A 56 -13.83 13.16 -9.11
N ASP A 57 -14.99 13.29 -9.71
CA ASP A 57 -16.27 13.35 -8.97
C ASP A 57 -16.88 11.95 -8.82
N ARG A 58 -16.72 11.10 -9.81
CA ARG A 58 -17.29 9.74 -9.84
C ARG A 58 -16.35 8.69 -9.25
N ASP A 59 -15.06 8.73 -9.62
CA ASP A 59 -14.12 7.64 -9.41
C ASP A 59 -13.11 7.91 -8.29
N PHE A 60 -13.04 9.15 -7.75
CA PHE A 60 -12.23 9.46 -6.57
C PHE A 60 -13.07 9.49 -5.31
N HIS A 61 -12.77 8.61 -4.36
CA HIS A 61 -13.43 8.52 -3.06
C HIS A 61 -12.49 8.97 -1.95
N ALA A 62 -12.78 10.14 -1.35
CA ALA A 62 -12.10 10.63 -0.16
C ALA A 62 -12.70 9.91 1.07
N VAL A 63 -12.11 8.77 1.47
CA VAL A 63 -12.66 7.91 2.53
C VAL A 63 -11.57 7.40 3.47
N ASP A 64 -11.97 7.16 4.72
CA ASP A 64 -11.16 6.45 5.71
C ASP A 64 -11.51 4.95 5.68
N LEU A 65 -10.51 4.12 5.38
CA LEU A 65 -10.67 2.67 5.29
C LEU A 65 -10.65 1.97 6.66
N THR A 66 -10.56 2.72 7.76
CA THR A 66 -10.91 2.21 9.09
C THR A 66 -12.43 2.08 9.28
N ASP A 67 -13.25 2.63 8.36
CA ASP A 67 -14.70 2.44 8.28
C ASP A 67 -15.04 1.24 7.37
N PRO A 68 -15.58 0.13 7.93
CA PRO A 68 -15.95 -1.05 7.14
C PRO A 68 -16.99 -0.75 6.04
N ALA A 69 -17.93 0.17 6.30
CA ALA A 69 -18.95 0.52 5.32
C ALA A 69 -18.34 1.27 4.13
N ALA A 70 -17.34 2.13 4.36
CA ALA A 70 -16.59 2.77 3.29
C ALA A 70 -15.86 1.74 2.43
N CYS A 71 -15.21 0.75 3.06
CA CYS A 71 -14.50 -0.34 2.35
C CYS A 71 -15.47 -1.12 1.44
N GLN A 72 -16.65 -1.49 1.93
CA GLN A 72 -17.65 -2.17 1.11
C GLN A 72 -18.11 -1.35 -0.09
N ARG A 73 -18.38 -0.04 0.11
CA ARG A 73 -18.79 0.86 -0.99
C ARG A 73 -17.74 0.96 -2.07
N VAL A 74 -16.47 1.07 -1.71
CA VAL A 74 -15.40 1.22 -2.72
C VAL A 74 -15.04 -0.10 -3.40
N CYS A 75 -15.22 -1.25 -2.74
CA CYS A 75 -15.01 -2.58 -3.34
C CYS A 75 -16.14 -3.02 -4.26
N ALA A 76 -17.35 -2.46 -4.11
CA ALA A 76 -18.52 -2.90 -4.88
C ALA A 76 -18.25 -2.88 -6.39
N ASP A 77 -18.61 -3.98 -7.06
CA ASP A 77 -18.48 -4.17 -8.50
C ASP A 77 -17.04 -4.06 -9.06
N CYS A 78 -16.00 -4.23 -8.26
CA CYS A 78 -14.63 -4.26 -8.74
C CYS A 78 -14.19 -5.66 -9.19
N ASP A 79 -13.43 -5.71 -10.28
CA ASP A 79 -12.84 -6.95 -10.81
C ASP A 79 -11.47 -7.24 -10.20
N LEU A 80 -10.81 -6.21 -9.68
CA LEU A 80 -9.48 -6.28 -9.09
C LEU A 80 -9.30 -5.15 -8.07
N VAL A 81 -8.70 -5.48 -6.94
CA VAL A 81 -8.26 -4.50 -5.93
C VAL A 81 -6.73 -4.50 -5.84
N TYR A 82 -6.11 -3.34 -5.95
CA TYR A 82 -4.76 -3.07 -5.50
C TYR A 82 -4.81 -2.33 -4.17
N HIS A 83 -4.41 -3.01 -3.10
CA HIS A 83 -4.46 -2.44 -1.76
C HIS A 83 -3.10 -1.90 -1.34
N LEU A 84 -2.96 -0.55 -1.44
CA LEU A 84 -1.73 0.18 -1.09
C LEU A 84 -1.95 1.15 0.08
N ALA A 85 -3.20 1.39 0.49
CA ALA A 85 -3.52 2.32 1.57
C ALA A 85 -3.05 1.78 2.90
N ASP A 86 -2.21 2.57 3.58
CA ASP A 86 -1.69 2.26 4.90
C ASP A 86 -1.10 3.51 5.54
N VAL A 87 -0.92 3.53 6.84
CA VAL A 87 -0.12 4.56 7.51
C VAL A 87 1.35 4.20 7.38
N VAL A 88 2.02 4.86 6.43
CA VAL A 88 3.45 4.68 6.12
C VAL A 88 4.17 6.00 6.23
N ALA A 89 5.25 6.07 7.00
CA ALA A 89 6.04 7.29 7.18
C ALA A 89 7.52 6.97 7.43
N GLY A 90 8.33 8.01 7.61
CA GLY A 90 9.73 7.87 7.99
C GLY A 90 9.91 7.21 9.37
N ILE A 91 11.11 6.69 9.62
CA ILE A 91 11.44 5.88 10.79
C ILE A 91 11.07 6.55 12.13
N ASN A 92 11.29 7.86 12.25
CA ASN A 92 10.96 8.61 13.48
C ASN A 92 9.46 8.60 13.78
N TYR A 93 8.64 8.73 12.75
CA TYR A 93 7.18 8.65 12.91
C TYR A 93 6.74 7.25 13.35
N VAL A 94 7.29 6.22 12.70
CA VAL A 94 6.96 4.81 13.02
C VAL A 94 7.28 4.50 14.48
N PHE A 95 8.51 4.79 14.94
CA PHE A 95 8.92 4.50 16.31
C PHE A 95 8.25 5.39 17.36
N GLY A 96 7.87 6.62 16.99
CA GLY A 96 7.13 7.54 17.87
C GLY A 96 5.64 7.21 18.01
N ASN A 97 5.05 6.39 17.10
CA ASN A 97 3.61 6.15 17.03
C ASN A 97 3.26 4.66 16.90
N GLN A 98 4.05 3.77 17.46
CA GLN A 98 3.96 2.33 17.20
C GLN A 98 2.57 1.73 17.43
N PHE A 99 1.95 2.01 18.58
CA PHE A 99 0.65 1.44 18.91
C PHE A 99 -0.46 1.94 17.97
N SER A 100 -0.55 3.24 17.76
CA SER A 100 -1.59 3.83 16.90
C SER A 100 -1.43 3.42 15.44
N LEU A 101 -0.19 3.39 14.94
CA LEU A 101 0.12 2.94 13.58
C LEU A 101 -0.28 1.47 13.39
N PHE A 102 0.17 0.58 14.29
CA PHE A 102 -0.14 -0.84 14.23
C PHE A 102 -1.65 -1.08 14.20
N ASN A 103 -2.38 -0.47 15.15
CA ASN A 103 -3.81 -0.65 15.27
C ASN A 103 -4.58 -0.09 14.05
N THR A 104 -4.15 1.07 13.53
CA THR A 104 -4.78 1.67 12.35
C THR A 104 -4.58 0.80 11.11
N ASN A 105 -3.36 0.32 10.87
CA ASN A 105 -3.05 -0.51 9.71
C ASN A 105 -3.76 -1.85 9.77
N LEU A 106 -3.79 -2.52 10.93
CA LEU A 106 -4.56 -3.76 11.09
C LEU A 106 -6.05 -3.57 10.75
N ARG A 107 -6.64 -2.44 11.14
CA ARG A 107 -8.05 -2.15 10.83
C ARG A 107 -8.27 -1.89 9.35
N ILE A 108 -7.38 -1.14 8.71
CA ILE A 108 -7.43 -0.85 7.27
C ILE A 108 -7.36 -2.17 6.48
N ASP A 109 -6.33 -2.97 6.75
CA ASP A 109 -6.09 -4.23 6.04
C ASP A 109 -7.24 -5.23 6.24
N ALA A 110 -7.68 -5.43 7.50
CA ALA A 110 -8.77 -6.35 7.82
C ALA A 110 -10.11 -5.92 7.18
N ASN A 111 -10.44 -4.63 7.24
CA ASN A 111 -11.67 -4.11 6.66
C ASN A 111 -11.69 -4.23 5.14
N MET A 112 -10.55 -3.92 4.48
CA MET A 112 -10.45 -3.99 3.04
C MET A 112 -10.55 -5.42 2.53
N LEU A 113 -9.86 -6.37 3.18
CA LEU A 113 -9.93 -7.78 2.81
C LEU A 113 -11.34 -8.35 3.03
N ALA A 114 -11.94 -8.06 4.20
CA ALA A 114 -13.31 -8.47 4.49
C ALA A 114 -14.32 -7.89 3.50
N ALA A 115 -14.15 -6.61 3.11
CA ALA A 115 -14.99 -5.98 2.09
C ALA A 115 -14.82 -6.63 0.71
N ALA A 116 -13.58 -6.92 0.29
CA ALA A 116 -13.31 -7.59 -0.97
C ALA A 116 -13.96 -8.98 -1.04
N VAL A 117 -13.88 -9.76 0.04
CA VAL A 117 -14.57 -11.05 0.16
C VAL A 117 -16.09 -10.88 0.11
N ALA A 118 -16.64 -9.98 0.91
CA ALA A 118 -18.09 -9.77 1.01
C ALA A 118 -18.72 -9.28 -0.31
N THR A 119 -17.99 -8.46 -1.07
CA THR A 119 -18.41 -7.94 -2.37
C THR A 119 -18.01 -8.85 -3.54
N ARG A 120 -17.39 -10.01 -3.25
CA ARG A 120 -16.97 -11.03 -4.22
C ARG A 120 -15.98 -10.50 -5.26
N VAL A 121 -15.06 -9.66 -4.85
CA VAL A 121 -13.95 -9.25 -5.72
C VAL A 121 -13.13 -10.48 -6.07
N PRO A 122 -12.95 -10.82 -7.37
CA PRO A 122 -12.26 -12.07 -7.73
C PRO A 122 -10.75 -12.03 -7.48
N ARG A 123 -10.11 -10.85 -7.51
CA ARG A 123 -8.66 -10.69 -7.43
C ARG A 123 -8.25 -9.55 -6.51
N TYR A 124 -7.29 -9.81 -5.64
CA TYR A 124 -6.80 -8.86 -4.65
C TYR A 124 -5.27 -8.86 -4.65
N VAL A 125 -4.66 -7.72 -4.84
CA VAL A 125 -3.20 -7.56 -4.72
C VAL A 125 -2.92 -6.80 -3.42
N TYR A 126 -2.29 -7.50 -2.49
CA TYR A 126 -1.83 -6.93 -1.22
C TYR A 126 -0.39 -6.43 -1.36
N VAL A 127 -0.16 -5.19 -0.97
CA VAL A 127 1.18 -4.59 -0.99
C VAL A 127 1.78 -4.63 0.41
N GLY A 128 2.66 -5.60 0.62
CA GLY A 128 3.50 -5.77 1.79
C GLY A 128 4.81 -4.99 1.70
N THR A 129 5.76 -5.32 2.55
CA THR A 129 7.02 -4.58 2.70
C THR A 129 8.19 -5.49 3.07
N ALA A 130 9.40 -5.10 2.68
CA ALA A 130 10.63 -5.72 3.18
C ALA A 130 10.80 -5.58 4.69
N CYS A 131 10.12 -4.62 5.34
CA CYS A 131 10.12 -4.50 6.82
C CYS A 131 9.41 -5.68 7.52
N SER A 132 8.74 -6.57 6.78
CA SER A 132 8.14 -7.80 7.32
C SER A 132 9.17 -8.91 7.59
N TYR A 133 10.36 -8.82 7.01
CA TYR A 133 11.43 -9.78 7.26
C TYR A 133 12.02 -9.65 8.67
N PRO A 134 12.61 -10.72 9.22
CA PRO A 134 13.29 -10.67 10.51
C PRO A 134 14.37 -9.58 10.57
N ALA A 135 14.37 -8.79 11.63
CA ALA A 135 15.31 -7.67 11.82
C ALA A 135 16.78 -8.09 11.67
N ALA A 136 17.12 -9.29 12.12
CA ALA A 136 18.48 -9.85 12.01
C ALA A 136 18.98 -9.95 10.56
N MET A 137 18.08 -10.07 9.58
CA MET A 137 18.45 -10.11 8.17
C MET A 137 18.84 -8.73 7.58
N SER A 138 18.52 -7.65 8.29
CA SER A 138 18.90 -6.29 7.89
C SER A 138 20.30 -5.89 8.39
N VAL A 139 20.94 -6.75 9.20
CA VAL A 139 22.28 -6.50 9.74
C VAL A 139 23.32 -7.18 8.86
N PRO A 140 24.36 -6.45 8.41
CA PRO A 140 25.47 -7.08 7.69
C PRO A 140 26.13 -8.18 8.52
N GLY A 141 26.53 -9.27 7.86
CA GLY A 141 27.32 -10.33 8.49
C GLY A 141 28.67 -9.83 9.00
N ALA A 142 29.33 -10.60 9.85
CA ALA A 142 30.67 -10.27 10.38
C ALA A 142 31.74 -10.08 9.29
N ASP A 143 31.52 -10.64 8.11
CA ASP A 143 32.33 -10.49 6.90
C ASP A 143 31.96 -9.27 6.03
N GLY A 144 30.98 -8.46 6.47
CA GLY A 144 30.44 -7.32 5.72
C GLY A 144 29.46 -7.68 4.63
N SER A 145 29.10 -8.97 4.46
CA SER A 145 28.07 -9.38 3.50
C SER A 145 26.68 -8.93 3.95
N THR A 146 25.86 -8.51 2.97
CA THR A 146 24.44 -8.22 3.22
C THR A 146 23.61 -9.42 2.81
N PRO A 147 22.77 -9.97 3.69
CA PRO A 147 21.89 -11.08 3.33
C PRO A 147 20.96 -10.70 2.16
N LEU A 148 20.78 -11.63 1.23
CA LEU A 148 19.76 -11.49 0.18
C LEU A 148 18.45 -12.07 0.71
N PHE A 149 17.37 -11.30 0.62
CA PHE A 149 16.05 -11.72 1.04
C PHE A 149 15.42 -12.64 0.00
N ARG A 150 14.89 -13.76 0.46
CA ARG A 150 14.02 -14.65 -0.32
C ARG A 150 12.63 -14.61 0.28
N GLU A 151 11.60 -14.89 -0.52
CA GLU A 151 10.21 -14.80 -0.06
C GLU A 151 9.92 -15.69 1.16
N GLY A 152 10.54 -16.90 1.23
CA GLY A 152 10.40 -17.81 2.36
C GLY A 152 11.09 -17.37 3.65
N ASP A 153 12.01 -16.39 3.59
CA ASP A 153 12.82 -15.98 4.75
C ASP A 153 12.04 -15.10 5.74
N VAL A 154 10.78 -14.81 5.47
CA VAL A 154 9.92 -14.02 6.37
C VAL A 154 9.62 -14.75 7.69
N TYR A 155 9.78 -16.09 7.71
CA TYR A 155 9.59 -16.91 8.90
C TYR A 155 10.90 -17.62 9.31
N PRO A 156 11.18 -17.72 10.64
CA PRO A 156 10.37 -17.30 11.77
C PRO A 156 10.26 -15.77 11.84
N ALA A 157 9.03 -15.25 12.07
CA ALA A 157 8.72 -13.83 12.01
C ALA A 157 9.36 -13.05 13.18
N GLN A 158 10.11 -12.00 12.86
CA GLN A 158 10.67 -11.06 13.83
C GLN A 158 10.88 -9.67 13.21
N PRO A 159 9.83 -9.03 12.66
CA PRO A 159 9.92 -7.66 12.17
C PRO A 159 10.44 -6.68 13.22
N GLU A 160 11.24 -5.69 12.78
CA GLU A 160 11.86 -4.70 13.68
C GLU A 160 10.83 -3.73 14.29
N SER A 161 9.73 -3.46 13.59
CA SER A 161 8.80 -2.39 13.95
C SER A 161 7.35 -2.85 13.91
N SER A 162 6.49 -2.09 14.60
CA SER A 162 5.03 -2.24 14.55
C SER A 162 4.48 -2.15 13.11
N TYR A 163 5.11 -1.37 12.24
CA TYR A 163 4.78 -1.31 10.82
C TYR A 163 5.04 -2.66 10.12
N GLY A 164 6.23 -3.23 10.28
CA GLY A 164 6.55 -4.54 9.71
C GLY A 164 5.59 -5.63 10.20
N TRP A 165 5.26 -5.62 11.50
CA TRP A 165 4.29 -6.55 12.08
C TRP A 165 2.88 -6.35 11.52
N SER A 166 2.38 -5.12 11.38
CA SER A 166 1.05 -4.89 10.82
C SER A 166 0.95 -5.39 9.39
N LYS A 167 1.98 -5.12 8.57
CA LYS A 167 2.03 -5.58 7.18
C LYS A 167 2.10 -7.10 7.07
N LEU A 168 2.87 -7.76 7.93
CA LEU A 168 2.92 -9.22 7.97
C LEU A 168 1.58 -9.84 8.36
N MET A 169 0.84 -9.21 9.29
CA MET A 169 -0.49 -9.68 9.67
C MET A 169 -1.51 -9.53 8.52
N GLY A 170 -1.47 -8.42 7.79
CA GLY A 170 -2.31 -8.23 6.60
C GLY A 170 -1.99 -9.24 5.50
N GLU A 171 -0.71 -9.55 5.28
CA GLU A 171 -0.26 -10.59 4.37
C GLU A 171 -0.79 -11.97 4.78
N TYR A 172 -0.64 -12.32 6.06
CA TYR A 172 -1.14 -13.59 6.60
C TYR A 172 -2.67 -13.73 6.46
N GLN A 173 -3.44 -12.65 6.71
CA GLN A 173 -4.88 -12.66 6.46
C GLN A 173 -5.21 -12.92 4.99
N ALA A 174 -4.48 -12.29 4.07
CA ALA A 174 -4.68 -12.46 2.64
C ALA A 174 -4.35 -13.90 2.18
N GLU A 175 -3.30 -14.52 2.75
CA GLU A 175 -2.97 -15.93 2.52
C GLU A 175 -4.09 -16.87 3.01
N LEU A 176 -4.67 -16.61 4.18
CA LEU A 176 -5.79 -17.40 4.69
C LEU A 176 -7.00 -17.32 3.75
N ALA A 177 -7.36 -16.12 3.30
CA ALA A 177 -8.48 -15.93 2.37
C ALA A 177 -8.24 -16.64 1.02
N MET A 178 -7.00 -16.65 0.53
CA MET A 178 -6.61 -17.39 -0.68
C MET A 178 -6.71 -18.90 -0.46
N ASN A 179 -6.20 -19.41 0.66
CA ASN A 179 -6.20 -20.84 0.98
C ASN A 179 -7.61 -21.39 1.18
N GLU A 180 -8.53 -20.57 1.67
CA GLU A 180 -9.96 -20.90 1.79
C GLU A 180 -10.72 -20.73 0.45
N GLY A 181 -10.06 -20.29 -0.61
CA GLY A 181 -10.67 -20.13 -1.94
C GLY A 181 -11.63 -18.95 -2.04
N LEU A 182 -11.55 -17.97 -1.13
CA LEU A 182 -12.47 -16.82 -1.09
C LEU A 182 -12.18 -15.81 -2.21
N LEU A 183 -10.91 -15.64 -2.59
CA LEU A 183 -10.46 -14.80 -3.70
C LEU A 183 -9.05 -15.18 -4.14
N GLN A 184 -8.64 -14.76 -5.34
CA GLN A 184 -7.26 -14.90 -5.79
C GLN A 184 -6.41 -13.76 -5.22
N VAL A 185 -5.27 -14.08 -4.60
CA VAL A 185 -4.39 -13.09 -3.98
C VAL A 185 -3.03 -13.06 -4.67
N GLY A 186 -2.54 -11.85 -4.95
CA GLY A 186 -1.14 -11.57 -5.25
C GLY A 186 -0.51 -10.85 -4.06
N LEU A 187 0.61 -11.37 -3.54
CA LEU A 187 1.36 -10.76 -2.43
C LEU A 187 2.64 -10.12 -2.97
N LEU A 188 2.86 -8.86 -2.66
CA LEU A 188 4.05 -8.11 -3.07
C LEU A 188 4.75 -7.57 -1.82
N ARG A 189 6.07 -7.75 -1.71
CA ARG A 189 6.90 -7.15 -0.65
C ARG A 189 7.83 -6.13 -1.27
N PHE A 190 7.47 -4.85 -1.17
CA PHE A 190 8.30 -3.78 -1.69
C PHE A 190 9.47 -3.48 -0.77
N HIS A 191 10.63 -3.29 -1.37
CA HIS A 191 11.74 -2.58 -0.74
C HIS A 191 11.47 -1.06 -0.79
N ASN A 192 12.46 -0.25 -0.39
CA ASN A 192 12.31 1.20 -0.38
C ASN A 192 12.01 1.75 -1.78
N VAL A 193 10.85 2.37 -1.93
CA VAL A 193 10.43 3.01 -3.18
C VAL A 193 10.59 4.52 -3.05
N TYR A 194 11.24 5.15 -4.02
CA TYR A 194 11.41 6.60 -4.11
C TYR A 194 11.18 7.07 -5.54
N GLY A 195 10.87 8.35 -5.70
CA GLY A 195 10.61 8.95 -7.03
C GLY A 195 9.67 10.14 -6.91
N PRO A 196 9.10 10.61 -8.02
CA PRO A 196 8.11 11.68 -8.03
C PRO A 196 6.95 11.38 -7.08
N HIS A 197 6.33 12.44 -6.55
CA HIS A 197 5.26 12.37 -5.56
C HIS A 197 5.68 11.87 -4.16
N CYS A 198 6.99 11.71 -3.88
CA CYS A 198 7.46 11.43 -2.52
C CYS A 198 7.05 12.54 -1.55
N GLU A 199 6.75 12.13 -0.31
CA GLU A 199 6.56 13.07 0.80
C GLU A 199 7.91 13.71 1.16
N MET A 200 7.95 15.04 1.18
CA MET A 200 9.17 15.83 1.43
C MET A 200 9.18 16.53 2.80
N SER A 201 8.10 16.41 3.60
CA SER A 201 8.04 17.06 4.92
C SER A 201 9.06 16.44 5.89
N PRO A 202 9.64 17.25 6.82
CA PRO A 202 10.64 16.74 7.77
C PRO A 202 10.16 15.56 8.62
N GLU A 203 8.87 15.58 8.97
CA GLU A 203 8.25 14.65 9.92
C GLU A 203 7.95 13.28 9.30
N ARG A 204 7.65 13.26 7.98
CA ARG A 204 7.10 12.06 7.32
C ARG A 204 7.91 11.57 6.14
N SER A 205 8.93 12.32 5.69
CA SER A 205 9.75 11.91 4.55
C SER A 205 10.59 10.67 4.87
N GLN A 206 10.77 9.83 3.87
CA GLN A 206 11.73 8.72 3.90
C GLN A 206 13.15 9.23 3.67
N VAL A 207 14.14 8.33 3.79
CA VAL A 207 15.56 8.69 3.80
C VAL A 207 16.01 9.44 2.53
N ILE A 208 15.69 8.93 1.34
CA ILE A 208 16.15 9.54 0.08
C ILE A 208 15.54 10.93 -0.15
N PRO A 209 14.21 11.14 -0.08
CA PRO A 209 13.65 12.50 -0.18
C PRO A 209 14.15 13.44 0.92
N SER A 210 14.40 12.93 2.14
CA SER A 210 14.97 13.73 3.21
C SER A 210 16.40 14.21 2.90
N LEU A 211 17.25 13.32 2.35
CA LEU A 211 18.61 13.67 1.93
C LEU A 211 18.62 14.66 0.77
N ILE A 212 17.77 14.46 -0.24
CA ILE A 212 17.63 15.40 -1.37
C ILE A 212 17.26 16.79 -0.84
N ARG A 213 16.24 16.86 0.02
CA ARG A 213 15.83 18.14 0.62
C ARG A 213 16.97 18.82 1.37
N LYS A 214 17.74 18.07 2.19
CA LYS A 214 18.90 18.62 2.94
C LYS A 214 20.02 19.09 2.02
N ALA A 215 20.21 18.42 0.89
CA ALA A 215 21.24 18.81 -0.09
C ALA A 215 20.89 20.07 -0.89
N LEU A 216 19.61 20.42 -0.97
CA LEU A 216 19.10 21.59 -1.69
C LEU A 216 18.93 22.85 -0.80
N GLN A 217 19.11 22.72 0.50
CA GLN A 217 19.10 23.81 1.50
C GLN A 217 20.50 24.31 1.77
#